data_7ab8dfde77134d207c8d1d30878ad3ec
#
_entry.id   7ab8dfde77134d207c8d1d30878ad3ec
#
_cell.length_a   1.000
_cell.length_b   1.000
_cell.length_c   1.000
_cell.angle_alpha   90.00
_cell.angle_beta   90.00
_cell.angle_gamma   90.00
#
_symmetry.space_group_name_H-M   'P 1'
#
loop_
_entity.id
_entity.type
_entity.pdbx_description
1 polymer ?
#
loop_
_entity_poly.entity_id
_entity_poly.type
_entity_poly.pdbx_seq_one_letter_code
_entity_poly.pdbx_strand_id
1 'polypeptide(L)'
;MTLNEDSFLINLYQRFPVTIDKAQDATIWDIDGKEYIDCMGGYGVAIIGHCNKDVIDAITLQMNKVMVCHMSTYNDSRLQFLSKLRSIAPENLGKIFFSNSGAESIEAALKFSRKYSQKSGVISMYGGYHGKTFGALSVTHNSKYRKSFNPLLEGVKFVPFGDISSLTDAIDESIGTVILEPIQGESG
;
A
#
# COMPACT_ATOMS: atom_id res chain seq x y z
N MET A 1 -11.43 24.84 26.76
CA MET A 1 -10.72 24.44 25.54
C MET A 1 -11.48 23.26 24.99
N THR A 2 -12.08 23.40 23.85
CA THR A 2 -12.65 22.24 23.15
C THR A 2 -11.47 21.40 22.63
N LEU A 3 -11.28 20.19 23.18
CA LEU A 3 -10.26 19.27 22.72
C LEU A 3 -10.64 18.84 21.29
N ASN A 4 -9.72 18.98 20.36
CA ASN A 4 -9.86 18.47 19.00
C ASN A 4 -8.65 17.56 18.67
N GLU A 5 -8.73 16.77 17.61
CA GLU A 5 -7.66 15.86 17.24
C GLU A 5 -6.31 16.56 17.00
N ASP A 6 -6.33 17.83 16.54
CA ASP A 6 -5.11 18.59 16.27
C ASP A 6 -4.27 18.85 17.52
N SER A 7 -4.90 18.75 18.72
CA SER A 7 -4.18 18.85 19.99
C SER A 7 -3.29 17.64 20.29
N PHE A 8 -3.53 16.51 19.63
CA PHE A 8 -2.87 15.23 19.92
C PHE A 8 -2.07 14.68 18.74
N LEU A 9 -2.43 15.02 17.52
CA LEU A 9 -1.83 14.48 16.32
C LEU A 9 -0.77 15.40 15.74
N ILE A 10 0.30 14.82 15.23
CA ILE A 10 1.32 15.54 14.47
C ILE A 10 0.66 16.10 13.20
N ASN A 11 0.86 17.40 12.93
CA ASN A 11 0.29 18.08 11.76
C ASN A 11 1.03 17.66 10.46
N LEU A 12 0.66 16.51 9.91
CA LEU A 12 1.22 15.97 8.66
C LEU A 12 0.34 16.25 7.44
N TYR A 13 -0.95 16.49 7.65
CA TYR A 13 -1.93 16.64 6.58
C TYR A 13 -2.84 17.83 6.83
N GLN A 14 -3.19 18.52 5.76
CA GLN A 14 -4.29 19.48 5.81
C GLN A 14 -5.62 18.71 5.95
N ARG A 15 -6.40 19.03 6.96
CA ARG A 15 -7.70 18.41 7.21
C ARG A 15 -8.83 19.25 6.65
N PHE A 16 -9.88 18.59 6.22
CA PHE A 16 -11.15 19.24 5.98
C PHE A 16 -11.83 19.54 7.32
N PRO A 17 -12.50 20.70 7.47
CA PRO A 17 -13.18 21.07 8.71
C PRO A 17 -14.52 20.34 8.83
N VAL A 18 -14.48 19.01 8.77
CA VAL A 18 -15.64 18.11 8.83
C VAL A 18 -15.30 16.98 9.80
N THR A 19 -16.18 16.72 10.76
CA THR A 19 -16.06 15.59 11.67
C THR A 19 -17.03 14.50 11.24
N ILE A 20 -16.52 13.42 10.71
CA ILE A 20 -17.32 12.28 10.22
C ILE A 20 -17.84 11.48 11.41
N ASP A 21 -19.14 11.19 11.41
CA ASP A 21 -19.82 10.35 12.40
C ASP A 21 -20.06 8.95 11.87
N LYS A 22 -20.62 8.81 10.67
CA LYS A 22 -20.97 7.52 10.07
C LYS A 22 -20.79 7.51 8.56
N ALA A 23 -20.77 6.33 8.00
CA ALA A 23 -20.68 6.12 6.55
C ALA A 23 -21.45 4.87 6.12
N GLN A 24 -22.00 4.88 4.90
CA GLN A 24 -22.65 3.75 4.26
C GLN A 24 -22.44 3.85 2.74
N ASP A 25 -21.99 2.77 2.12
CA ASP A 25 -21.71 2.73 0.67
C ASP A 25 -20.79 3.89 0.23
N ALA A 26 -21.26 4.83 -0.58
CA ALA A 26 -20.53 6.00 -1.03
C ALA A 26 -20.92 7.29 -0.29
N THR A 27 -21.68 7.18 0.78
CA THR A 27 -22.18 8.33 1.54
C THR A 27 -21.56 8.40 2.92
N ILE A 28 -21.17 9.58 3.34
CA ILE A 28 -20.67 9.88 4.69
C ILE A 28 -21.51 11.00 5.32
N TRP A 29 -21.67 10.96 6.64
CA TRP A 29 -22.38 11.98 7.41
C TRP A 29 -21.47 12.54 8.48
N ASP A 30 -21.53 13.85 8.68
CA ASP A 30 -20.86 14.49 9.80
C ASP A 30 -21.69 14.41 11.09
N ILE A 31 -21.09 14.90 12.19
CA ILE A 31 -21.73 14.93 13.51
C ILE A 31 -22.98 15.81 13.59
N ASP A 32 -23.17 16.73 12.65
CA ASP A 32 -24.37 17.58 12.54
C ASP A 32 -25.43 16.91 11.64
N GLY A 33 -25.17 15.71 11.12
CA GLY A 33 -26.07 14.94 10.26
C GLY A 33 -26.05 15.37 8.79
N LYS A 34 -25.15 16.25 8.40
CA LYS A 34 -25.02 16.66 7.00
C LYS A 34 -24.41 15.55 6.17
N GLU A 35 -25.01 15.31 5.01
CA GLU A 35 -24.60 14.27 4.06
C GLU A 35 -23.58 14.78 3.04
N TYR A 36 -22.63 13.91 2.70
CA TYR A 36 -21.61 14.11 1.66
C TYR A 36 -21.43 12.84 0.84
N ILE A 37 -21.11 13.02 -0.44
CA ILE A 37 -20.66 11.91 -1.29
C ILE A 37 -19.15 11.73 -1.10
N ASP A 38 -18.73 10.54 -0.70
CA ASP A 38 -17.32 10.21 -0.54
C ASP A 38 -16.70 9.82 -1.89
N CYS A 39 -16.03 10.79 -2.53
CA CYS A 39 -15.26 10.56 -3.74
C CYS A 39 -13.79 10.15 -3.46
N MET A 40 -13.40 10.05 -2.20
CA MET A 40 -12.03 9.68 -1.81
C MET A 40 -11.88 8.20 -1.46
N GLY A 41 -12.95 7.59 -0.93
CA GLY A 41 -12.95 6.19 -0.53
C GLY A 41 -11.81 5.79 0.41
N GLY A 42 -11.37 6.70 1.29
CA GLY A 42 -10.22 6.47 2.16
C GLY A 42 -8.91 6.25 1.39
N TYR A 43 -8.71 6.94 0.27
CA TYR A 43 -7.60 6.74 -0.67
C TYR A 43 -7.56 5.32 -1.25
N GLY A 44 -8.72 4.81 -1.71
CA GLY A 44 -8.83 3.53 -2.38
C GLY A 44 -8.98 2.33 -1.43
N VAL A 45 -9.30 2.57 -0.15
CA VAL A 45 -9.55 1.50 0.83
C VAL A 45 -11.01 1.02 0.77
N ALA A 46 -11.96 1.95 0.70
CA ALA A 46 -13.40 1.64 0.69
C ALA A 46 -13.94 1.33 -0.72
N ILE A 47 -13.23 0.54 -1.51
CA ILE A 47 -13.56 0.23 -2.92
C ILE A 47 -14.87 -0.54 -3.10
N ILE A 48 -15.36 -1.19 -2.06
CA ILE A 48 -16.65 -1.92 -2.04
C ILE A 48 -17.72 -1.17 -1.24
N GLY A 49 -17.49 0.10 -0.95
CA GLY A 49 -18.35 0.93 -0.12
C GLY A 49 -18.07 0.81 1.37
N HIS A 50 -18.47 1.85 2.11
CA HIS A 50 -18.43 1.86 3.57
C HIS A 50 -19.43 0.88 4.16
N CYS A 51 -19.09 0.28 5.28
CA CYS A 51 -19.98 -0.57 6.07
C CYS A 51 -20.68 -1.68 5.26
N ASN A 52 -19.96 -2.28 4.31
CA ASN A 52 -20.49 -3.41 3.54
C ASN A 52 -20.94 -4.53 4.49
N LYS A 53 -22.21 -4.92 4.39
CA LYS A 53 -22.83 -5.85 5.34
C LYS A 53 -22.16 -7.22 5.35
N ASP A 54 -21.79 -7.76 4.20
CA ASP A 54 -21.20 -9.09 4.10
C ASP A 54 -19.82 -9.12 4.78
N VAL A 55 -19.06 -8.02 4.67
CA VAL A 55 -17.76 -7.87 5.34
C VAL A 55 -17.94 -7.74 6.85
N ILE A 56 -18.91 -6.93 7.31
CA ILE A 56 -19.21 -6.79 8.74
C ILE A 56 -19.61 -8.15 9.35
N ASP A 57 -20.50 -8.87 8.70
CA ASP A 57 -20.97 -10.17 9.16
C ASP A 57 -19.82 -11.20 9.23
N ALA A 58 -18.97 -11.23 8.19
CA ALA A 58 -17.82 -12.12 8.16
C ALA A 58 -16.79 -11.79 9.27
N ILE A 59 -16.50 -10.51 9.49
CA ILE A 59 -15.61 -10.06 10.57
C ILE A 59 -16.20 -10.42 11.92
N THR A 60 -17.48 -10.13 12.15
CA THR A 60 -18.17 -10.42 13.41
C THR A 60 -18.15 -11.92 13.71
N LEU A 61 -18.42 -12.75 12.71
CA LEU A 61 -18.34 -14.20 12.86
C LEU A 61 -16.93 -14.67 13.22
N GLN A 62 -15.92 -14.14 12.53
CA GLN A 62 -14.53 -14.54 12.76
C GLN A 62 -14.00 -14.08 14.13
N MET A 63 -14.37 -12.87 14.59
CA MET A 63 -13.98 -12.36 15.90
C MET A 63 -14.46 -13.26 17.05
N ASN A 64 -15.63 -13.89 16.90
CA ASN A 64 -16.17 -14.84 17.88
C ASN A 64 -15.48 -16.22 17.86
N LYS A 65 -14.63 -16.50 16.86
CA LYS A 65 -13.87 -17.75 16.76
C LYS A 65 -12.42 -17.55 17.23
N VAL A 66 -11.68 -16.72 16.53
CA VAL A 66 -10.29 -16.40 16.83
C VAL A 66 -9.88 -15.10 16.15
N MET A 67 -9.38 -14.15 16.92
CA MET A 67 -8.88 -12.87 16.42
C MET A 67 -7.40 -12.91 16.08
N VAL A 68 -6.59 -13.61 16.86
CA VAL A 68 -5.13 -13.65 16.71
C VAL A 68 -4.66 -15.08 16.56
N CYS A 69 -3.93 -15.34 15.48
CA CYS A 69 -3.34 -16.64 15.21
C CYS A 69 -1.95 -16.45 14.61
N HIS A 70 -0.91 -16.84 15.33
CA HIS A 70 0.46 -16.71 14.88
C HIS A 70 0.74 -17.58 13.64
N MET A 71 1.67 -17.15 12.78
CA MET A 71 2.00 -17.84 11.53
C MET A 71 2.63 -19.24 11.73
N SER A 72 3.12 -19.56 12.94
CA SER A 72 3.62 -20.89 13.25
C SER A 72 2.54 -21.96 13.40
N THR A 73 1.26 -21.55 13.40
CA THR A 73 0.12 -22.47 13.45
C THR A 73 -0.72 -22.35 12.17
N TYR A 74 -1.39 -23.42 11.81
CA TYR A 74 -2.35 -23.41 10.72
C TYR A 74 -3.64 -22.71 11.15
N ASN A 75 -4.32 -22.08 10.16
CA ASN A 75 -5.57 -21.38 10.38
C ASN A 75 -6.47 -21.57 9.17
N ASP A 76 -7.71 -22.01 9.40
CA ASP A 76 -8.66 -22.34 8.35
C ASP A 76 -9.06 -21.11 7.50
N SER A 77 -9.40 -20.01 8.15
CA SER A 77 -9.76 -18.76 7.44
C SER A 77 -8.62 -18.25 6.56
N ARG A 78 -7.37 -18.37 7.05
CA ARG A 78 -6.18 -18.03 6.27
C ARG A 78 -6.02 -18.95 5.07
N LEU A 79 -6.24 -20.25 5.23
CA LEU A 79 -6.18 -21.21 4.12
C LEU A 79 -7.23 -20.92 3.05
N GLN A 80 -8.47 -20.62 3.45
CA GLN A 80 -9.55 -20.26 2.53
C GLN A 80 -9.20 -18.99 1.73
N PHE A 81 -8.69 -17.95 2.41
CA PHE A 81 -8.23 -16.73 1.76
C PHE A 81 -7.09 -17.01 0.77
N LEU A 82 -6.07 -17.76 1.18
CA LEU A 82 -4.93 -18.14 0.32
C LEU A 82 -5.40 -18.90 -0.92
N SER A 83 -6.32 -19.84 -0.78
CA SER A 83 -6.90 -20.58 -1.88
C SER A 83 -7.63 -19.66 -2.87
N LYS A 84 -8.44 -18.73 -2.34
CA LYS A 84 -9.15 -17.73 -3.16
C LYS A 84 -8.18 -16.79 -3.88
N LEU A 85 -7.21 -16.26 -3.18
CA LEU A 85 -6.22 -15.37 -3.77
C LEU A 85 -5.39 -16.09 -4.85
N ARG A 86 -5.00 -17.34 -4.59
CA ARG A 86 -4.28 -18.16 -5.57
C ARG A 86 -5.07 -18.43 -6.85
N SER A 87 -6.39 -18.53 -6.76
CA SER A 87 -7.26 -18.79 -7.94
C SER A 87 -7.36 -17.60 -8.91
N ILE A 88 -6.99 -16.40 -8.47
CA ILE A 88 -7.00 -15.17 -9.28
C ILE A 88 -5.58 -14.62 -9.57
N ALA A 89 -4.56 -15.17 -8.90
CA ALA A 89 -3.18 -14.77 -9.13
C ALA A 89 -2.62 -15.41 -10.42
N PRO A 90 -1.64 -14.77 -11.09
CA PRO A 90 -0.92 -15.38 -12.20
C PRO A 90 -0.33 -16.75 -11.82
N GLU A 91 -0.32 -17.70 -12.76
CA GLU A 91 0.09 -19.08 -12.50
C GLU A 91 1.51 -19.21 -11.94
N ASN A 92 2.41 -18.35 -12.36
CA ASN A 92 3.81 -18.34 -11.92
C ASN A 92 4.02 -17.74 -10.52
N LEU A 93 2.99 -17.11 -9.91
CA LEU A 93 3.05 -16.53 -8.57
C LEU A 93 2.38 -17.45 -7.55
N GLY A 94 3.06 -18.53 -7.16
CA GLY A 94 2.53 -19.58 -6.31
C GLY A 94 2.69 -19.38 -4.80
N LYS A 95 3.44 -18.38 -4.36
CA LYS A 95 3.72 -18.10 -2.94
C LYS A 95 3.26 -16.71 -2.55
N ILE A 96 2.71 -16.60 -1.34
CA ILE A 96 2.13 -15.37 -0.81
C ILE A 96 2.83 -15.00 0.49
N PHE A 97 3.18 -13.75 0.63
CA PHE A 97 3.71 -13.15 1.85
C PHE A 97 2.72 -12.11 2.36
N PHE A 98 2.36 -12.19 3.63
CA PHE A 98 1.48 -11.22 4.29
C PHE A 98 2.28 -10.11 4.95
N SER A 99 1.77 -8.90 4.82
CA SER A 99 2.27 -7.70 5.51
C SER A 99 1.09 -6.84 5.98
N ASN A 100 1.37 -5.81 6.78
CA ASN A 100 0.32 -4.95 7.34
C ASN A 100 0.05 -3.72 6.45
N SER A 101 0.93 -3.43 5.51
CA SER A 101 0.80 -2.28 4.62
C SER A 101 1.47 -2.50 3.27
N GLY A 102 1.12 -1.68 2.27
CA GLY A 102 1.80 -1.67 0.98
C GLY A 102 3.30 -1.34 1.11
N ALA A 103 3.66 -0.38 1.97
CA ALA A 103 5.07 -0.05 2.22
C ALA A 103 5.86 -1.25 2.77
N GLU A 104 5.30 -2.02 3.70
CA GLU A 104 5.92 -3.26 4.20
C GLU A 104 6.04 -4.32 3.10
N SER A 105 5.06 -4.43 2.20
CA SER A 105 5.15 -5.31 1.04
C SER A 105 6.30 -4.93 0.12
N ILE A 106 6.51 -3.65 -0.14
CA ILE A 106 7.63 -3.14 -0.92
C ILE A 106 8.96 -3.41 -0.21
N GLU A 107 9.05 -3.17 1.10
CA GLU A 107 10.25 -3.52 1.89
C GLU A 107 10.59 -5.01 1.78
N ALA A 108 9.59 -5.87 1.88
CA ALA A 108 9.76 -7.31 1.73
C ALA A 108 10.22 -7.68 0.30
N ALA A 109 9.61 -7.09 -0.73
CA ALA A 109 9.96 -7.31 -2.13
C ALA A 109 11.41 -6.91 -2.42
N LEU A 110 11.85 -5.74 -1.95
CA LEU A 110 13.24 -5.28 -2.08
C LEU A 110 14.23 -6.24 -1.39
N LYS A 111 13.88 -6.71 -0.18
CA LYS A 111 14.70 -7.70 0.55
C LYS A 111 14.76 -9.04 -0.15
N PHE A 112 13.62 -9.57 -0.61
CA PHE A 112 13.58 -10.85 -1.33
C PHE A 112 14.35 -10.78 -2.63
N SER A 113 14.16 -9.72 -3.41
CA SER A 113 14.90 -9.53 -4.65
C SER A 113 16.40 -9.44 -4.43
N ARG A 114 16.85 -8.64 -3.45
CA ARG A 114 18.26 -8.51 -3.08
C ARG A 114 18.85 -9.83 -2.59
N LYS A 115 18.10 -10.61 -1.79
CA LYS A 115 18.51 -11.92 -1.33
C LYS A 115 18.63 -12.93 -2.48
N TYR A 116 17.70 -12.89 -3.43
CA TYR A 116 17.67 -13.79 -4.58
C TYR A 116 18.74 -13.46 -5.63
N SER A 117 18.80 -12.20 -6.05
CA SER A 117 19.70 -11.75 -7.10
C SER A 117 21.16 -11.57 -6.65
N GLN A 118 21.39 -11.39 -5.34
CA GLN A 118 22.68 -10.96 -4.75
C GLN A 118 23.14 -9.60 -5.27
N LYS A 119 22.24 -8.76 -5.79
CA LYS A 119 22.49 -7.45 -6.35
C LYS A 119 21.72 -6.39 -5.57
N SER A 120 22.25 -5.18 -5.48
CA SER A 120 21.64 -4.07 -4.70
C SER A 120 20.90 -3.05 -5.55
N GLY A 121 21.18 -2.98 -6.85
CA GLY A 121 20.62 -2.00 -7.76
C GLY A 121 19.15 -2.24 -8.05
N VAL A 122 18.39 -1.16 -8.08
CA VAL A 122 16.94 -1.15 -8.35
C VAL A 122 16.64 -0.11 -9.42
N ILE A 123 15.86 -0.48 -10.41
CA ILE A 123 15.24 0.47 -11.35
C ILE A 123 13.79 0.68 -10.93
N SER A 124 13.38 1.94 -10.81
CA SER A 124 12.00 2.38 -10.56
C SER A 124 11.56 3.36 -11.66
N MET A 125 10.27 3.68 -11.70
CA MET A 125 9.71 4.52 -12.74
C MET A 125 9.51 5.96 -12.27
N TYR A 126 9.73 6.93 -13.17
CA TYR A 126 9.26 8.30 -12.95
C TYR A 126 7.75 8.28 -12.69
N GLY A 127 7.30 9.09 -11.74
CA GLY A 127 5.89 9.12 -11.32
C GLY A 127 5.46 8.01 -10.36
N GLY A 128 6.28 6.98 -10.15
CA GLY A 128 5.96 5.86 -9.26
C GLY A 128 5.90 6.25 -7.76
N TYR A 129 4.95 5.64 -7.04
CA TYR A 129 4.78 5.78 -5.59
C TYR A 129 4.71 4.40 -4.93
N HIS A 130 5.60 4.14 -3.98
CA HIS A 130 5.74 2.82 -3.37
C HIS A 130 5.63 2.82 -1.84
N GLY A 131 5.53 3.98 -1.20
CA GLY A 131 5.37 4.12 0.23
C GLY A 131 6.31 5.12 0.88
N LYS A 132 6.26 5.21 2.21
CA LYS A 132 6.95 6.23 3.03
C LYS A 132 8.01 5.66 3.98
N THR A 133 8.19 4.35 4.08
CA THR A 133 9.32 3.73 4.78
C THR A 133 10.61 3.97 3.99
N PHE A 134 11.78 3.91 4.62
CA PHE A 134 13.03 4.29 3.95
C PHE A 134 13.31 3.52 2.66
N GLY A 135 13.07 2.22 2.61
CA GLY A 135 13.23 1.43 1.39
C GLY A 135 12.17 1.77 0.33
N ALA A 136 10.90 1.80 0.71
CA ALA A 136 9.82 2.17 -0.20
C ALA A 136 9.94 3.62 -0.70
N LEU A 137 10.37 4.54 0.16
CA LEU A 137 10.63 5.93 -0.19
C LEU A 137 11.80 6.05 -1.18
N SER A 138 12.82 5.20 -1.05
CA SER A 138 13.98 5.20 -1.95
C SER A 138 13.59 4.92 -3.40
N VAL A 139 12.57 4.10 -3.62
CA VAL A 139 12.05 3.74 -4.95
C VAL A 139 10.83 4.57 -5.37
N THR A 140 10.30 5.44 -4.51
CA THR A 140 9.28 6.44 -4.84
C THR A 140 9.94 7.63 -5.56
N HIS A 141 9.39 8.05 -6.71
CA HIS A 141 10.07 9.05 -7.57
C HIS A 141 10.02 10.46 -7.00
N ASN A 142 8.86 10.93 -6.55
CA ASN A 142 8.62 12.35 -6.28
C ASN A 142 9.59 12.91 -5.21
N SER A 143 10.41 13.89 -5.63
CA SER A 143 11.42 14.54 -4.78
C SER A 143 10.82 15.25 -3.56
N LYS A 144 9.56 15.69 -3.62
CA LYS A 144 8.84 16.30 -2.49
C LYS A 144 8.81 15.36 -1.28
N TYR A 145 8.66 14.05 -1.51
CA TYR A 145 8.65 13.06 -0.43
C TYR A 145 10.04 12.67 0.05
N ARG A 146 11.04 12.73 -0.83
CA ARG A 146 12.38 12.15 -0.61
C ARG A 146 13.39 13.14 -0.02
N LYS A 147 13.32 14.42 -0.43
CA LYS A 147 14.37 15.42 -0.22
C LYS A 147 14.87 15.55 1.23
N SER A 148 13.93 15.48 2.18
CA SER A 148 14.23 15.69 3.61
C SER A 148 14.78 14.44 4.32
N PHE A 149 14.85 13.29 3.64
CA PHE A 149 15.18 12.00 4.25
C PHE A 149 16.44 11.36 3.69
N ASN A 150 17.25 12.13 2.95
CA ASN A 150 18.53 11.63 2.48
C ASN A 150 19.56 11.46 3.64
N PRO A 151 20.46 10.43 3.57
CA PRO A 151 20.62 9.49 2.45
C PRO A 151 19.55 8.39 2.44
N LEU A 152 19.04 8.07 1.25
CA LEU A 152 18.16 6.93 1.00
C LEU A 152 18.99 5.72 0.51
N LEU A 153 18.33 4.61 0.11
CA LEU A 153 19.04 3.45 -0.44
C LEU A 153 19.83 3.84 -1.69
N GLU A 154 21.09 3.46 -1.71
CA GLU A 154 21.95 3.63 -2.88
C GLU A 154 21.61 2.64 -4.00
N GLY A 155 22.00 2.99 -5.24
CA GLY A 155 21.82 2.12 -6.41
C GLY A 155 20.41 2.14 -6.99
N VAL A 156 19.57 3.11 -6.61
CA VAL A 156 18.25 3.30 -7.23
C VAL A 156 18.35 4.21 -8.45
N LYS A 157 17.94 3.71 -9.60
CA LYS A 157 17.82 4.47 -10.86
C LYS A 157 16.34 4.68 -11.21
N PHE A 158 16.04 5.82 -11.81
CA PHE A 158 14.68 6.12 -12.30
C PHE A 158 14.69 6.22 -13.82
N VAL A 159 13.70 5.60 -14.46
CA VAL A 159 13.51 5.65 -15.91
C VAL A 159 12.08 6.09 -16.25
N PRO A 160 11.82 6.63 -17.46
CA PRO A 160 10.48 6.99 -17.88
C PRO A 160 9.55 5.75 -17.89
N PHE A 161 8.31 5.95 -17.41
CA PHE A 161 7.29 4.92 -17.48
C PHE A 161 6.92 4.61 -18.94
N GLY A 162 6.88 3.33 -19.31
CA GLY A 162 6.54 2.88 -20.65
C GLY A 162 7.68 2.98 -21.67
N ASP A 163 8.87 3.47 -21.32
CA ASP A 163 10.03 3.55 -22.20
C ASP A 163 10.96 2.36 -22.01
N ILE A 164 10.78 1.36 -22.88
CA ILE A 164 11.58 0.13 -22.87
C ILE A 164 13.05 0.38 -23.23
N SER A 165 13.34 1.37 -24.10
CA SER A 165 14.71 1.72 -24.47
C SER A 165 15.46 2.24 -23.25
N SER A 166 14.92 3.23 -22.57
CA SER A 166 15.51 3.77 -21.33
C SER A 166 15.67 2.72 -20.24
N LEU A 167 14.71 1.80 -20.12
CA LEU A 167 14.82 0.68 -19.18
C LEU A 167 15.99 -0.23 -19.55
N THR A 168 16.11 -0.61 -20.82
CA THR A 168 17.18 -1.49 -21.30
C THR A 168 18.55 -0.86 -21.09
N ASP A 169 18.70 0.41 -21.41
CA ASP A 169 19.95 1.16 -21.24
C ASP A 169 20.36 1.33 -19.76
N ALA A 170 19.38 1.35 -18.84
CA ALA A 170 19.62 1.48 -17.42
C ALA A 170 20.05 0.16 -16.76
N ILE A 171 19.81 -1.00 -17.39
CA ILE A 171 20.16 -2.32 -16.84
C ILE A 171 21.68 -2.53 -16.98
N ASP A 172 22.33 -2.79 -15.86
CA ASP A 172 23.71 -3.24 -15.79
C ASP A 172 23.88 -4.40 -14.80
N GLU A 173 25.10 -4.82 -14.57
CA GLU A 173 25.42 -5.96 -13.69
C GLU A 173 24.98 -5.74 -12.22
N SER A 174 24.83 -4.50 -11.78
CA SER A 174 24.39 -4.16 -10.41
C SER A 174 22.90 -4.31 -10.21
N ILE A 175 22.10 -4.27 -11.28
CA ILE A 175 20.64 -4.27 -11.20
C ILE A 175 20.09 -5.66 -10.90
N GLY A 176 19.40 -5.78 -9.77
CA GLY A 176 18.71 -7.00 -9.36
C GLY A 176 17.19 -6.89 -9.36
N THR A 177 16.66 -5.68 -9.49
CA THR A 177 15.23 -5.42 -9.34
C THR A 177 14.74 -4.35 -10.32
N VAL A 178 13.60 -4.60 -10.93
CA VAL A 178 12.77 -3.56 -11.55
C VAL A 178 11.47 -3.49 -10.78
N ILE A 179 11.08 -2.31 -10.29
CA ILE A 179 9.83 -2.08 -9.60
C ILE A 179 8.97 -1.06 -10.37
N LEU A 180 7.72 -1.40 -10.55
CA LEU A 180 6.77 -0.56 -11.28
C LEU A 180 5.34 -0.77 -10.79
N GLU A 181 4.47 0.18 -11.09
CA GLU A 181 3.02 0.07 -10.98
C GLU A 181 2.48 -0.15 -12.41
N PRO A 182 1.63 -1.13 -12.68
CA PRO A 182 1.00 -1.28 -14.01
C PRO A 182 0.14 -0.08 -14.38
N ILE A 183 -0.50 0.54 -13.39
CA ILE A 183 -1.21 1.81 -13.44
C ILE A 183 -0.67 2.64 -12.30
N GLN A 184 -0.04 3.78 -12.60
CA GLN A 184 0.54 4.64 -11.57
C GLN A 184 -0.56 5.39 -10.82
N GLY A 185 -0.72 5.11 -9.53
CA GLY A 185 -1.79 5.69 -8.71
C GLY A 185 -1.70 7.21 -8.54
N GLU A 186 -0.50 7.79 -8.54
CA GLU A 186 -0.29 9.24 -8.40
C GLU A 186 -0.18 9.98 -9.74
N SER A 187 0.08 9.28 -10.83
CA SER A 187 0.32 9.91 -12.13
C SER A 187 -0.80 9.64 -13.15
N GLY A 188 -1.69 8.71 -12.86
CA GLY A 188 -2.81 8.33 -13.74
C GLY A 188 -2.46 7.25 -14.74
#